data_5fb6ead25cc27227772f87a878d9408e
#
_entry.id   5fb6ead25cc27227772f87a878d9408e
#
_cell.length_a   1.000
_cell.length_b   1.000
_cell.length_c   1.000
_cell.angle_alpha   90.00
_cell.angle_beta   90.00
_cell.angle_gamma   90.00
#
_symmetry.space_group_name_H-M   'P 1'
#
loop_
_entity.id
_entity.type
_entity.pdbx_description
1 polymer ?
#
loop_
_entity_poly.entity_id
_entity_poly.type
_entity_poly.pdbx_seq_one_letter_code
_entity_poly.pdbx_strand_id
1 'polypeptide(L)'
;MRIRRHSLMLLVCSLLPPVGITAGSRTAAPDHPGIPDASMAHVFPPDSVTDAILKDRQETETWLRSSPTSYLATINRIDFGSKTTLTVGSGEGNDLRISDAEVSAHHVRVTVAGDSFRVEAIDRGAVFLVRKNPVRAATLAPSAIGIGRFLLRLSHQRFPALIAFDPANPRFKEYKGLRYFPVDPGYRFVLPLKKNPRPDTVVILSTRGNMRKALRVGWFEFTAGGVACRLVVTRLLEPGVGEKDHSIFFRDQTCGVESYAMGRYVEAEERPDGLFVLDFNRAYNPACAFSLHYNCPVPPEENHLPVRIPAGEMDAHYIEH
;
A
#
# COMPACT_ATOMS: atom_id res chain seq x y z
N MET A 1 -1.21 10.98 -12.97
CA MET A 1 -0.91 11.37 -11.58
C MET A 1 -1.06 10.09 -10.74
N ARG A 2 0.06 9.49 -10.34
CA ARG A 2 0.09 8.13 -9.77
C ARG A 2 0.36 8.24 -8.28
N ILE A 3 -0.68 8.16 -7.46
CA ILE A 3 -0.55 7.99 -6.01
C ILE A 3 -0.33 6.49 -5.78
N ARG A 4 0.93 6.00 -5.97
CA ARG A 4 1.28 4.57 -5.84
C ARG A 4 1.43 4.10 -4.39
N ARG A 5 1.73 4.98 -3.44
CA ARG A 5 1.94 4.64 -2.03
C ARG A 5 0.75 3.93 -1.36
N HIS A 6 -0.43 4.04 -1.95
CA HIS A 6 -1.65 3.43 -1.42
C HIS A 6 -2.02 2.12 -2.12
N SER A 7 -1.30 1.73 -3.19
CA SER A 7 -1.66 0.56 -4.01
C SER A 7 -1.46 -0.78 -3.30
N LEU A 8 -0.47 -0.90 -2.43
CA LEU A 8 -0.27 -2.15 -1.67
C LEU A 8 -1.38 -2.43 -0.65
N MET A 9 -2.20 -1.42 -0.32
CA MET A 9 -3.35 -1.53 0.59
C MET A 9 -4.69 -1.07 -0.03
N LEU A 10 -4.66 -0.45 -1.20
CA LEU A 10 -5.82 0.16 -1.85
C LEU A 10 -5.99 -0.37 -3.26
N LEU A 11 -6.44 -1.61 -3.43
CA LEU A 11 -7.05 -2.00 -4.68
C LEU A 11 -8.46 -1.40 -4.76
N VAL A 12 -8.55 -0.11 -5.07
CA VAL A 12 -9.77 0.50 -5.59
C VAL A 12 -9.70 0.43 -7.11
N CYS A 13 -10.41 -0.53 -7.66
CA CYS A 13 -10.60 -0.71 -9.09
C CYS A 13 -11.30 0.52 -9.68
N SER A 14 -10.54 1.43 -10.31
CA SER A 14 -11.09 2.46 -11.21
C SER A 14 -11.27 1.83 -12.59
N LEU A 15 -12.44 1.28 -12.84
CA LEU A 15 -12.87 0.89 -14.20
C LEU A 15 -13.34 2.14 -14.93
N LEU A 16 -12.54 2.63 -15.88
CA LEU A 16 -13.01 3.48 -16.99
C LEU A 16 -13.57 2.58 -18.10
N PRO A 17 -14.64 3.00 -18.80
CA PRO A 17 -15.22 2.22 -19.89
C PRO A 17 -14.30 2.20 -21.12
N PRO A 18 -14.36 1.18 -21.98
CA PRO A 18 -13.57 1.13 -23.20
C PRO A 18 -14.11 2.13 -24.23
N VAL A 19 -13.26 3.02 -24.70
CA VAL A 19 -13.50 3.83 -25.89
C VAL A 19 -13.06 3.00 -27.10
N GLY A 20 -13.98 2.82 -28.03
CA GLY A 20 -13.76 2.07 -29.27
C GLY A 20 -12.69 2.73 -30.16
N ILE A 21 -11.80 1.93 -30.69
CA ILE A 21 -10.80 2.33 -31.68
C ILE A 21 -11.24 1.80 -33.04
N THR A 22 -11.51 2.72 -33.95
CA THR A 22 -11.67 2.44 -35.38
C THR A 22 -10.29 2.32 -36.04
N ALA A 23 -10.15 1.28 -36.85
CA ALA A 23 -8.95 0.99 -37.64
C ALA A 23 -8.81 1.96 -38.83
N GLY A 24 -7.58 2.43 -39.05
CA GLY A 24 -7.15 3.15 -40.25
C GLY A 24 -5.77 2.68 -40.69
N SER A 25 -5.67 2.27 -41.93
CA SER A 25 -4.60 1.51 -42.57
C SER A 25 -3.40 2.32 -43.08
N ARG A 26 -2.22 1.65 -43.08
CA ARG A 26 -1.07 1.68 -44.04
C ARG A 26 -0.37 3.00 -44.37
N THR A 27 0.98 3.08 -44.26
CA THR A 27 1.95 2.76 -45.35
C THR A 27 3.40 2.95 -44.90
N ALA A 28 4.24 2.02 -45.38
CA ALA A 28 5.64 2.12 -45.85
C ALA A 28 6.74 2.83 -45.01
N ALA A 29 7.79 2.05 -44.70
CA ALA A 29 9.14 2.51 -44.40
C ALA A 29 9.82 3.11 -45.67
N PRO A 30 10.88 3.95 -45.54
CA PRO A 30 12.23 3.43 -45.70
C PRO A 30 13.33 4.10 -44.81
N ASP A 31 14.45 3.36 -44.76
CA ASP A 31 15.86 3.76 -44.63
C ASP A 31 16.40 4.31 -43.30
N HIS A 32 17.34 3.50 -42.76
CA HIS A 32 18.35 3.91 -41.81
C HIS A 32 19.29 5.01 -42.39
N PRO A 33 19.77 5.95 -41.55
CA PRO A 33 21.12 5.81 -41.05
C PRO A 33 21.35 6.35 -39.61
N GLY A 34 22.38 5.85 -38.97
CA GLY A 34 23.11 6.57 -37.91
C GLY A 34 22.70 6.18 -36.49
N ILE A 35 23.54 5.43 -35.85
CA ILE A 35 23.62 5.25 -34.40
C ILE A 35 23.82 6.63 -33.77
N PRO A 36 22.89 7.16 -32.96
CA PRO A 36 23.20 8.30 -32.12
C PRO A 36 23.81 7.80 -30.81
N ASP A 37 24.91 8.42 -30.48
CA ASP A 37 25.67 8.43 -29.25
C ASP A 37 24.79 8.21 -27.99
N ALA A 38 25.14 7.19 -27.22
CA ALA A 38 24.47 6.77 -25.98
C ALA A 38 24.80 7.69 -24.79
N SER A 39 24.62 9.00 -24.96
CA SER A 39 25.00 10.02 -23.97
C SER A 39 23.91 11.06 -23.72
N MET A 40 22.64 10.67 -23.64
CA MET A 40 21.60 11.51 -23.04
C MET A 40 20.79 10.73 -22.00
N ALA A 41 21.44 10.42 -20.89
CA ALA A 41 20.73 10.27 -19.65
C ALA A 41 20.02 11.61 -19.37
N HIS A 42 18.69 11.65 -19.47
CA HIS A 42 17.92 12.77 -18.93
C HIS A 42 18.12 12.79 -17.41
N VAL A 43 19.20 13.41 -16.97
CA VAL A 43 19.43 13.80 -15.59
C VAL A 43 18.46 14.97 -15.37
N PHE A 44 17.33 14.70 -14.73
CA PHE A 44 16.50 15.80 -14.22
C PHE A 44 17.37 16.69 -13.35
N PRO A 45 17.22 18.03 -13.45
CA PRO A 45 17.92 18.95 -12.56
C PRO A 45 17.69 18.52 -11.09
N PRO A 46 18.69 18.59 -10.21
CA PRO A 46 18.57 18.22 -8.79
C PRO A 46 17.33 18.83 -8.12
N ASP A 47 17.02 20.08 -8.45
CA ASP A 47 15.87 20.82 -7.92
C ASP A 47 14.54 20.15 -8.28
N SER A 48 14.36 19.63 -9.51
CA SER A 48 13.12 18.99 -9.94
C SER A 48 12.85 17.66 -9.24
N VAL A 49 13.89 16.92 -8.84
CA VAL A 49 13.74 15.65 -8.08
C VAL A 49 13.37 15.97 -6.63
N THR A 50 14.04 16.95 -6.03
CA THR A 50 13.71 17.41 -4.67
C THR A 50 12.28 17.91 -4.58
N ASP A 51 11.86 18.76 -5.53
CA ASP A 51 10.49 19.27 -5.59
C ASP A 51 9.46 18.16 -5.73
N ALA A 52 9.74 17.15 -6.55
CA ALA A 52 8.87 15.99 -6.70
C ALA A 52 8.75 15.17 -5.41
N ILE A 53 9.84 15.04 -4.63
CA ILE A 53 9.83 14.37 -3.33
C ILE A 53 9.02 15.20 -2.31
N LEU A 54 9.26 16.51 -2.25
CA LEU A 54 8.53 17.39 -1.33
C LEU A 54 7.03 17.43 -1.62
N LYS A 55 6.65 17.46 -2.89
CA LYS A 55 5.25 17.36 -3.33
C LYS A 55 4.62 16.04 -2.90
N ASP A 56 5.30 14.92 -3.08
CA ASP A 56 4.83 13.60 -2.69
C ASP A 56 4.65 13.49 -1.15
N ARG A 57 5.56 14.09 -0.36
CA ARG A 57 5.43 14.22 1.09
C ARG A 57 4.18 15.03 1.47
N GLN A 58 3.93 16.15 0.79
CA GLN A 58 2.74 16.98 1.00
C GLN A 58 1.44 16.27 0.63
N GLU A 59 1.43 15.50 -0.47
CA GLU A 59 0.28 14.69 -0.88
C GLU A 59 -0.02 13.60 0.18
N THR A 60 1.01 12.97 0.74
CA THR A 60 0.88 11.99 1.83
C THR A 60 0.29 12.62 3.09
N GLU A 61 0.80 13.79 3.50
CA GLU A 61 0.27 14.56 4.62
C GLU A 61 -1.21 14.92 4.42
N THR A 62 -1.55 15.42 3.24
CA THR A 62 -2.93 15.79 2.89
C THR A 62 -3.85 14.57 2.98
N TRP A 63 -3.42 13.44 2.45
CA TRP A 63 -4.19 12.20 2.52
C TRP A 63 -4.38 11.73 3.95
N LEU A 64 -3.34 11.73 4.79
CA LEU A 64 -3.44 11.35 6.20
C LEU A 64 -4.45 12.23 6.94
N ARG A 65 -4.40 13.56 6.74
CA ARG A 65 -5.24 14.54 7.43
C ARG A 65 -6.70 14.55 7.00
N SER A 66 -7.00 14.14 5.76
CA SER A 66 -8.32 14.40 5.18
C SER A 66 -9.03 13.18 4.60
N SER A 67 -8.32 12.09 4.30
CA SER A 67 -8.98 10.94 3.70
C SER A 67 -9.80 10.15 4.71
N PRO A 68 -11.08 9.86 4.41
CA PRO A 68 -11.94 9.08 5.29
C PRO A 68 -11.50 7.61 5.42
N THR A 69 -10.49 7.20 4.67
CA THR A 69 -9.87 5.86 4.73
C THR A 69 -8.38 5.91 5.03
N SER A 70 -7.89 7.06 5.50
CA SER A 70 -6.51 7.16 5.98
C SER A 70 -6.27 6.28 7.22
N TYR A 71 -5.01 6.09 7.56
CA TYR A 71 -4.67 5.29 8.74
C TYR A 71 -5.21 5.90 10.04
N LEU A 72 -5.42 7.21 10.08
CA LEU A 72 -5.97 7.92 11.23
C LEU A 72 -7.48 7.68 11.40
N ALA A 73 -8.19 7.41 10.30
CA ALA A 73 -9.63 7.13 10.34
C ALA A 73 -9.95 5.73 10.90
N THR A 74 -8.96 4.83 10.99
CA THR A 74 -9.20 3.44 11.39
C THR A 74 -9.60 3.36 12.85
N ILE A 75 -10.77 2.72 13.13
CA ILE A 75 -11.32 2.56 14.48
C ILE A 75 -11.34 1.11 14.94
N ASN A 76 -11.44 0.14 14.01
CA ASN A 76 -11.50 -1.27 14.39
C ASN A 76 -11.11 -2.17 13.21
N ARG A 77 -10.72 -3.40 13.53
CA ARG A 77 -10.50 -4.50 12.59
C ARG A 77 -10.94 -5.81 13.21
N ILE A 78 -11.60 -6.65 12.42
CA ILE A 78 -11.83 -8.04 12.74
C ILE A 78 -11.37 -8.94 11.60
N ASP A 79 -10.59 -9.95 11.93
CA ASP A 79 -10.17 -10.98 10.98
C ASP A 79 -11.20 -12.11 10.97
N PHE A 80 -11.50 -12.70 9.81
CA PHE A 80 -12.41 -13.82 9.70
C PHE A 80 -11.90 -15.09 10.43
N GLY A 81 -10.57 -15.27 10.47
CA GLY A 81 -9.98 -16.47 11.05
C GLY A 81 -10.52 -17.74 10.38
N SER A 82 -11.16 -18.60 11.16
CA SER A 82 -11.84 -19.81 10.67
C SER A 82 -13.29 -19.56 10.25
N LYS A 83 -13.87 -18.39 10.53
CA LYS A 83 -15.24 -18.03 10.13
C LYS A 83 -15.29 -17.72 8.63
N THR A 84 -16.38 -18.07 7.99
CA THR A 84 -16.67 -17.66 6.61
C THR A 84 -17.57 -16.43 6.56
N THR A 85 -18.19 -16.06 7.67
CA THR A 85 -19.17 -14.99 7.78
C THR A 85 -18.95 -14.18 9.05
N LEU A 86 -19.05 -12.84 8.93
CA LEU A 86 -19.04 -11.89 10.03
C LEU A 86 -20.24 -10.96 9.95
N THR A 87 -20.71 -10.50 11.12
CA THR A 87 -21.80 -9.52 11.25
C THR A 87 -21.27 -8.19 11.74
N VAL A 88 -21.86 -7.10 11.26
CA VAL A 88 -21.55 -5.72 11.66
C VAL A 88 -22.84 -5.00 12.03
N GLY A 89 -22.85 -4.30 13.15
CA GLY A 89 -24.00 -3.54 13.63
C GLY A 89 -23.70 -2.78 14.92
N SER A 90 -24.69 -2.02 15.42
CA SER A 90 -24.56 -1.30 16.69
C SER A 90 -24.95 -2.14 17.90
N GLY A 91 -25.76 -3.20 17.69
CA GLY A 91 -26.24 -4.09 18.76
C GLY A 91 -25.14 -5.03 19.28
N GLU A 92 -25.38 -5.54 20.48
CA GLU A 92 -24.58 -6.60 21.07
C GLU A 92 -24.72 -7.92 20.25
N GLY A 93 -23.68 -8.73 20.25
CA GLY A 93 -23.66 -9.99 19.49
C GLY A 93 -23.20 -9.87 18.04
N ASN A 94 -22.93 -8.66 17.52
CA ASN A 94 -22.22 -8.52 16.24
C ASN A 94 -20.74 -8.84 16.41
N ASP A 95 -20.13 -9.45 15.39
CA ASP A 95 -18.69 -9.71 15.38
C ASP A 95 -17.88 -8.42 15.37
N LEU A 96 -18.36 -7.39 14.65
CA LEU A 96 -17.81 -6.03 14.67
C LEU A 96 -18.90 -5.06 15.08
N ARG A 97 -18.74 -4.44 16.24
CA ARG A 97 -19.68 -3.46 16.77
C ARG A 97 -19.25 -2.05 16.42
N ILE A 98 -20.17 -1.25 15.89
CA ILE A 98 -20.03 0.19 15.66
C ILE A 98 -21.17 0.89 16.42
N SER A 99 -20.89 1.40 17.61
CA SER A 99 -21.89 2.02 18.50
C SER A 99 -22.24 3.42 18.02
N ASP A 100 -23.15 3.52 17.06
CA ASP A 100 -23.63 4.78 16.49
C ASP A 100 -25.08 4.67 16.05
N ALA A 101 -25.82 5.78 16.12
CA ALA A 101 -27.23 5.84 15.78
C ALA A 101 -27.52 5.65 14.28
N GLU A 102 -26.55 5.91 13.41
CA GLU A 102 -26.67 5.68 11.97
C GLU A 102 -26.48 4.21 11.58
N VAL A 103 -26.09 3.35 12.55
CA VAL A 103 -25.84 1.94 12.33
C VAL A 103 -26.95 1.13 12.97
N SER A 104 -27.69 0.31 12.17
CA SER A 104 -28.74 -0.56 12.67
C SER A 104 -28.19 -1.61 13.64
N ALA A 105 -29.03 -2.16 14.51
CA ALA A 105 -28.64 -3.16 15.51
C ALA A 105 -27.88 -4.34 14.84
N HIS A 106 -28.43 -4.87 13.74
CA HIS A 106 -27.78 -5.85 12.88
C HIS A 106 -27.76 -5.28 11.45
N HIS A 107 -26.68 -4.57 11.09
CA HIS A 107 -26.67 -3.78 9.87
C HIS A 107 -26.36 -4.63 8.64
N VAL A 108 -25.21 -5.29 8.61
CA VAL A 108 -24.81 -6.17 7.49
C VAL A 108 -24.22 -7.49 7.96
N ARG A 109 -24.39 -8.48 7.09
CA ARG A 109 -23.64 -9.74 7.09
C ARG A 109 -22.67 -9.73 5.94
N VAL A 110 -21.42 -10.11 6.18
CA VAL A 110 -20.38 -10.22 5.17
C VAL A 110 -19.88 -11.65 5.14
N THR A 111 -19.96 -12.28 3.98
CA THR A 111 -19.53 -13.67 3.76
C THR A 111 -18.39 -13.68 2.73
N VAL A 112 -17.30 -14.39 3.02
CA VAL A 112 -16.20 -14.61 2.08
C VAL A 112 -16.67 -15.58 0.99
N ALA A 113 -16.49 -15.19 -0.27
CA ALA A 113 -16.90 -15.96 -1.45
C ALA A 113 -15.71 -16.02 -2.45
N GLY A 114 -14.82 -16.98 -2.25
CA GLY A 114 -13.55 -17.04 -2.98
C GLY A 114 -12.70 -15.79 -2.68
N ASP A 115 -12.24 -15.11 -3.72
CA ASP A 115 -11.47 -13.84 -3.62
C ASP A 115 -12.40 -12.60 -3.49
N SER A 116 -13.71 -12.79 -3.28
CA SER A 116 -14.74 -11.75 -3.17
C SER A 116 -15.50 -11.82 -1.86
N PHE A 117 -16.39 -10.87 -1.63
CA PHE A 117 -17.26 -10.79 -0.46
C PHE A 117 -18.72 -10.64 -0.90
N ARG A 118 -19.60 -11.46 -0.34
CA ARG A 118 -21.05 -11.24 -0.40
C ARG A 118 -21.46 -10.43 0.82
N VAL A 119 -22.10 -9.29 0.60
CA VAL A 119 -22.61 -8.40 1.64
C VAL A 119 -24.13 -8.35 1.54
N GLU A 120 -24.80 -8.49 2.69
CA GLU A 120 -26.26 -8.48 2.78
C GLU A 120 -26.69 -7.65 4.00
N ALA A 121 -27.63 -6.71 3.80
CA ALA A 121 -28.27 -5.97 4.87
C ALA A 121 -29.19 -6.90 5.66
N ILE A 122 -29.11 -6.89 6.98
CA ILE A 122 -29.86 -7.79 7.87
C ILE A 122 -31.20 -7.14 8.26
N ASP A 123 -31.16 -6.03 9.00
CA ASP A 123 -32.37 -5.39 9.47
C ASP A 123 -33.19 -4.83 8.31
N ARG A 124 -34.52 -4.77 8.47
CA ARG A 124 -35.45 -4.41 7.40
C ARG A 124 -35.16 -3.05 6.78
N GLY A 125 -34.77 -2.08 7.60
CA GLY A 125 -34.44 -0.71 7.18
C GLY A 125 -32.95 -0.49 6.81
N ALA A 126 -32.09 -1.47 7.06
CA ALA A 126 -30.67 -1.31 6.81
C ALA A 126 -30.36 -1.30 5.31
N VAL A 127 -29.45 -0.40 4.92
CA VAL A 127 -28.86 -0.34 3.60
C VAL A 127 -27.37 0.00 3.74
N PHE A 128 -26.56 -0.42 2.79
CA PHE A 128 -25.18 -0.02 2.71
C PHE A 128 -24.87 0.62 1.36
N LEU A 129 -23.83 1.43 1.30
CA LEU A 129 -23.49 2.19 0.09
C LEU A 129 -22.39 1.48 -0.70
N VAL A 130 -22.65 1.22 -1.97
CA VAL A 130 -21.64 0.79 -2.95
C VAL A 130 -21.45 1.92 -3.95
N ARG A 131 -20.27 2.57 -3.97
CA ARG A 131 -20.01 3.75 -4.81
C ARG A 131 -21.09 4.84 -4.66
N LYS A 132 -21.49 5.11 -3.41
CA LYS A 132 -22.56 6.06 -3.02
C LYS A 132 -24.00 5.63 -3.36
N ASN A 133 -24.23 4.48 -3.99
CA ASN A 133 -25.57 3.96 -4.26
C ASN A 133 -26.03 3.05 -3.10
N PRO A 134 -27.21 3.28 -2.51
CA PRO A 134 -27.75 2.41 -1.46
C PRO A 134 -28.21 1.08 -2.05
N VAL A 135 -27.79 0.00 -1.43
CA VAL A 135 -28.17 -1.36 -1.81
C VAL A 135 -28.43 -2.21 -0.56
N ARG A 136 -29.12 -3.37 -0.72
CA ARG A 136 -29.35 -4.33 0.35
C ARG A 136 -28.55 -5.62 0.21
N ALA A 137 -28.03 -5.88 -0.99
CA ALA A 137 -27.15 -7.02 -1.25
C ALA A 137 -26.19 -6.69 -2.39
N ALA A 138 -24.96 -7.18 -2.30
CA ALA A 138 -23.97 -7.08 -3.37
C ALA A 138 -22.89 -8.16 -3.20
N THR A 139 -22.31 -8.59 -4.32
CA THR A 139 -21.04 -9.35 -4.33
C THR A 139 -19.95 -8.44 -4.86
N LEU A 140 -18.89 -8.27 -4.07
CA LEU A 140 -17.86 -7.25 -4.29
C LEU A 140 -16.46 -7.87 -4.23
N ALA A 141 -15.60 -7.50 -5.16
CA ALA A 141 -14.16 -7.67 -4.96
C ALA A 141 -13.69 -6.88 -3.72
N PRO A 142 -12.48 -7.12 -3.21
CA PRO A 142 -11.89 -6.31 -2.14
C PRO A 142 -12.06 -4.81 -2.42
N SER A 143 -12.79 -4.12 -1.54
CA SER A 143 -13.23 -2.73 -1.74
C SER A 143 -13.68 -2.13 -0.40
N ALA A 144 -14.36 -0.98 -0.44
CA ALA A 144 -15.00 -0.39 0.74
C ALA A 144 -16.49 -0.12 0.46
N ILE A 145 -17.31 -0.33 1.49
CA ILE A 145 -18.74 0.02 1.52
C ILE A 145 -18.99 1.09 2.58
N GLY A 146 -20.06 1.87 2.41
CA GLY A 146 -20.51 2.85 3.41
C GLY A 146 -21.60 2.28 4.32
N ILE A 147 -21.55 2.58 5.61
CA ILE A 147 -22.56 2.25 6.63
C ILE A 147 -22.75 3.51 7.46
N GLY A 148 -23.85 4.27 7.24
CA GLY A 148 -23.97 5.62 7.79
C GLY A 148 -22.77 6.47 7.35
N ARG A 149 -22.14 7.19 8.30
CA ARG A 149 -20.90 7.95 8.04
C ARG A 149 -19.65 7.06 7.96
N PHE A 150 -19.72 5.82 8.43
CA PHE A 150 -18.58 4.92 8.50
C PHE A 150 -18.28 4.28 7.15
N LEU A 151 -17.02 3.90 6.96
CA LEU A 151 -16.59 3.06 5.86
C LEU A 151 -16.12 1.71 6.39
N LEU A 152 -16.51 0.65 5.73
CA LEU A 152 -16.10 -0.72 6.03
C LEU A 152 -15.31 -1.26 4.85
N ARG A 153 -14.01 -1.49 5.03
CA ARG A 153 -13.16 -2.12 4.02
C ARG A 153 -13.29 -3.63 4.09
N LEU A 154 -13.55 -4.23 2.94
CA LEU A 154 -13.53 -5.65 2.68
C LEU A 154 -12.12 -6.01 2.22
N SER A 155 -11.26 -6.45 3.14
CA SER A 155 -9.84 -6.72 2.89
C SER A 155 -9.62 -8.21 2.63
N HIS A 156 -8.94 -8.56 1.53
CA HIS A 156 -8.61 -9.94 1.20
C HIS A 156 -7.15 -10.09 0.79
N GLN A 157 -6.29 -10.29 1.78
CA GLN A 157 -4.85 -10.47 1.60
C GLN A 157 -4.46 -11.93 1.90
N ARG A 158 -5.23 -12.92 1.40
CA ARG A 158 -5.25 -14.33 1.84
C ARG A 158 -5.67 -14.50 3.31
N PHE A 159 -5.84 -13.41 4.04
CA PHE A 159 -6.31 -13.33 5.41
C PHE A 159 -7.48 -12.34 5.44
N PRO A 160 -8.71 -12.81 5.11
CA PRO A 160 -9.86 -11.91 5.01
C PRO A 160 -10.13 -11.19 6.32
N ALA A 161 -10.47 -9.90 6.22
CA ALA A 161 -10.74 -9.05 7.36
C ALA A 161 -11.71 -7.92 7.00
N LEU A 162 -12.43 -7.42 7.99
CA LEU A 162 -13.19 -6.18 7.92
C LEU A 162 -12.43 -5.10 8.70
N ILE A 163 -12.25 -3.92 8.09
CA ILE A 163 -11.60 -2.77 8.73
C ILE A 163 -12.57 -1.61 8.69
N ALA A 164 -12.93 -1.10 9.87
CA ALA A 164 -13.84 0.02 10.02
C ALA A 164 -13.10 1.34 10.14
N PHE A 165 -13.62 2.36 9.46
CA PHE A 165 -13.11 3.73 9.48
C PHE A 165 -14.21 4.69 9.91
N ASP A 166 -13.85 5.65 10.75
CA ASP A 166 -14.68 6.80 11.10
C ASP A 166 -14.03 8.08 10.58
N PRO A 167 -14.64 8.78 9.59
CA PRO A 167 -14.15 10.07 9.13
C PRO A 167 -14.10 11.16 10.21
N ALA A 168 -14.82 10.96 11.32
CA ALA A 168 -14.84 11.86 12.47
C ALA A 168 -13.90 11.41 13.61
N ASN A 169 -13.00 10.44 13.37
CA ASN A 169 -12.09 9.93 14.39
C ASN A 169 -11.29 11.07 15.05
N PRO A 170 -11.27 11.18 16.39
CA PRO A 170 -10.51 12.20 17.13
C PRO A 170 -9.02 12.26 16.76
N ARG A 171 -8.44 11.17 16.34
CA ARG A 171 -7.02 11.08 15.90
C ARG A 171 -6.66 12.07 14.80
N PHE A 172 -7.61 12.51 13.97
CA PHE A 172 -7.36 13.57 12.98
C PHE A 172 -6.96 14.90 13.65
N LYS A 173 -7.52 15.20 14.84
CA LYS A 173 -7.18 16.41 15.61
C LYS A 173 -5.85 16.26 16.36
N GLU A 174 -5.49 15.05 16.74
CA GLU A 174 -4.27 14.73 17.47
C GLU A 174 -3.05 14.61 16.55
N TYR A 175 -3.27 14.47 15.27
CA TYR A 175 -2.22 14.26 14.28
C TYR A 175 -1.29 15.47 14.14
N LYS A 176 -0.02 15.28 14.47
CA LYS A 176 1.02 16.33 14.50
C LYS A 176 1.82 16.44 13.20
N GLY A 177 1.57 15.55 12.24
CA GLY A 177 2.34 15.47 10.98
C GLY A 177 3.39 14.37 10.99
N LEU A 178 3.90 14.05 9.79
CA LEU A 178 5.04 13.18 9.62
C LEU A 178 6.34 13.97 9.73
N ARG A 179 7.36 13.30 10.23
CA ARG A 179 8.73 13.78 10.19
C ARG A 179 9.49 13.03 9.10
N TYR A 180 10.41 13.75 8.46
CA TYR A 180 11.23 13.21 7.39
C TYR A 180 12.68 13.56 7.62
N PHE A 181 13.57 12.67 7.21
CA PHE A 181 14.96 13.04 7.01
C PHE A 181 15.06 14.12 5.88
N PRO A 182 16.09 15.00 5.90
CA PRO A 182 16.39 15.86 4.78
C PRO A 182 16.48 15.07 3.48
N VAL A 183 16.11 15.69 2.37
CA VAL A 183 16.30 15.06 1.05
C VAL A 183 17.78 15.01 0.74
N ASP A 184 18.29 13.81 0.49
CA ASP A 184 19.69 13.58 0.13
C ASP A 184 19.75 12.78 -1.19
N PRO A 185 20.24 13.39 -2.29
CA PRO A 185 20.41 12.72 -3.57
C PRO A 185 21.34 11.50 -3.51
N GLY A 186 22.23 11.41 -2.52
CA GLY A 186 23.10 10.26 -2.29
C GLY A 186 22.36 8.97 -1.94
N TYR A 187 21.08 9.05 -1.57
CA TYR A 187 20.22 7.90 -1.30
C TYR A 187 19.23 7.62 -2.45
N ARG A 188 19.49 8.15 -3.63
CA ARG A 188 18.74 7.85 -4.86
C ARG A 188 19.64 7.14 -5.86
N PHE A 189 19.32 5.87 -6.12
CA PHE A 189 20.13 4.99 -6.96
C PHE A 189 19.38 4.66 -8.27
N VAL A 190 20.13 4.55 -9.37
CA VAL A 190 19.65 4.03 -10.67
C VAL A 190 20.36 2.72 -10.92
N LEU A 191 19.63 1.61 -10.88
CA LEU A 191 20.21 0.25 -10.78
C LEU A 191 19.52 -0.73 -11.71
N PRO A 192 20.22 -1.71 -12.26
CA PRO A 192 19.58 -2.87 -12.86
C PRO A 192 18.99 -3.77 -11.77
N LEU A 193 17.77 -4.27 -11.99
CA LEU A 193 17.26 -5.38 -11.20
C LEU A 193 17.96 -6.67 -11.61
N LYS A 194 18.75 -7.24 -10.72
CA LYS A 194 19.31 -8.57 -10.88
C LYS A 194 18.20 -9.60 -10.69
N LYS A 195 17.62 -10.08 -11.79
CA LYS A 195 16.52 -11.04 -11.74
C LYS A 195 16.96 -12.35 -11.12
N ASN A 196 16.10 -12.94 -10.28
CA ASN A 196 16.32 -14.29 -9.79
C ASN A 196 16.09 -15.29 -10.97
N PRO A 197 17.09 -16.04 -11.41
CA PRO A 197 16.94 -16.96 -12.55
C PRO A 197 15.98 -18.13 -12.25
N ARG A 198 15.72 -18.39 -10.97
CA ARG A 198 14.76 -19.40 -10.49
C ARG A 198 13.95 -18.79 -9.36
N PRO A 199 12.92 -17.99 -9.69
CA PRO A 199 12.10 -17.36 -8.66
C PRO A 199 11.54 -18.41 -7.71
N ASP A 200 11.85 -18.25 -6.43
CA ASP A 200 11.42 -19.14 -5.35
C ASP A 200 10.36 -18.46 -4.48
N THR A 201 9.49 -19.28 -3.90
CA THR A 201 8.49 -18.80 -2.96
C THR A 201 9.11 -18.69 -1.56
N VAL A 202 8.98 -17.51 -0.97
CA VAL A 202 9.38 -17.23 0.41
C VAL A 202 8.18 -16.89 1.27
N VAL A 203 8.35 -17.02 2.57
CA VAL A 203 7.33 -16.67 3.56
C VAL A 203 7.76 -15.41 4.28
N ILE A 204 6.86 -14.42 4.33
CA ILE A 204 7.07 -13.15 5.00
C ILE A 204 6.09 -13.06 6.17
N LEU A 205 6.62 -12.90 7.39
CA LEU A 205 5.82 -12.66 8.59
C LEU A 205 5.12 -11.29 8.48
N SER A 206 3.93 -11.19 9.05
CA SER A 206 3.20 -9.92 9.19
C SER A 206 3.00 -9.56 10.64
N THR A 207 2.79 -8.26 10.90
CA THR A 207 2.66 -7.71 12.27
C THR A 207 1.52 -8.31 13.10
N ARG A 208 0.57 -9.01 12.48
CA ARG A 208 -0.51 -9.74 13.16
C ARG A 208 -0.30 -11.27 13.14
N GLY A 209 0.94 -11.72 12.94
CA GLY A 209 1.30 -13.14 12.98
C GLY A 209 0.96 -13.94 11.72
N ASN A 210 0.37 -13.33 10.69
CA ASN A 210 0.07 -14.05 9.45
C ASN A 210 1.33 -14.28 8.61
N MET A 211 1.41 -15.45 8.00
CA MET A 211 2.52 -15.88 7.14
C MET A 211 2.14 -15.66 5.67
N ARG A 212 2.66 -14.62 5.05
CA ARG A 212 2.40 -14.27 3.65
C ARG A 212 3.31 -15.05 2.71
N LYS A 213 2.79 -15.52 1.61
CA LYS A 213 3.61 -16.06 0.53
C LYS A 213 4.02 -14.94 -0.44
N ALA A 214 5.27 -14.92 -0.80
CA ALA A 214 5.82 -13.99 -1.78
C ALA A 214 6.76 -14.72 -2.73
N LEU A 215 6.89 -14.23 -3.95
CA LEU A 215 7.88 -14.67 -4.91
C LEU A 215 9.10 -13.77 -4.82
N ARG A 216 10.30 -14.32 -4.63
CA ARG A 216 11.56 -13.59 -4.72
C ARG A 216 11.90 -13.37 -6.19
N VAL A 217 11.66 -12.14 -6.71
CA VAL A 217 11.80 -11.83 -8.13
C VAL A 217 13.22 -11.42 -8.52
N GLY A 218 14.00 -10.92 -7.57
CA GLY A 218 15.37 -10.46 -7.82
C GLY A 218 15.90 -9.62 -6.66
N TRP A 219 16.96 -8.85 -6.93
CA TRP A 219 17.57 -7.97 -5.93
C TRP A 219 18.28 -6.78 -6.58
N PHE A 220 18.44 -5.72 -5.80
CA PHE A 220 19.30 -4.59 -6.11
C PHE A 220 20.61 -4.70 -5.32
N GLU A 221 21.71 -4.32 -5.93
CA GLU A 221 23.01 -4.14 -5.29
C GLU A 221 23.45 -2.69 -5.43
N PHE A 222 23.87 -2.09 -4.33
CA PHE A 222 24.31 -0.69 -4.28
C PHE A 222 25.29 -0.49 -3.11
N THR A 223 25.92 0.68 -3.07
CA THR A 223 26.77 1.08 -1.95
C THR A 223 26.14 2.27 -1.24
N ALA A 224 25.96 2.19 0.07
CA ALA A 224 25.49 3.28 0.90
C ALA A 224 26.44 3.46 2.09
N GLY A 225 26.86 4.70 2.39
CA GLY A 225 27.81 4.97 3.48
C GLY A 225 29.13 4.20 3.36
N GLY A 226 29.58 3.86 2.15
CA GLY A 226 30.77 3.05 1.90
C GLY A 226 30.59 1.54 2.09
N VAL A 227 29.38 1.08 2.43
CA VAL A 227 29.06 -0.33 2.67
C VAL A 227 28.31 -0.91 1.49
N ALA A 228 28.75 -2.09 0.99
CA ALA A 228 28.02 -2.83 -0.04
C ALA A 228 26.71 -3.39 0.55
N CYS A 229 25.61 -3.08 -0.11
CA CYS A 229 24.25 -3.42 0.29
C CYS A 229 23.56 -4.27 -0.78
N ARG A 230 22.65 -5.12 -0.34
CA ARG A 230 21.75 -5.88 -1.19
C ARG A 230 20.33 -5.79 -0.64
N LEU A 231 19.34 -5.54 -1.53
CA LEU A 231 17.93 -5.57 -1.19
C LEU A 231 17.18 -6.54 -2.09
N VAL A 232 16.56 -7.53 -1.50
CA VAL A 232 15.72 -8.49 -2.20
C VAL A 232 14.37 -7.83 -2.52
N VAL A 233 13.94 -8.04 -3.76
CA VAL A 233 12.67 -7.59 -4.29
C VAL A 233 11.72 -8.77 -4.33
N THR A 234 10.56 -8.61 -3.73
CA THR A 234 9.53 -9.65 -3.68
C THR A 234 8.25 -9.20 -4.38
N ARG A 235 7.41 -10.17 -4.74
CA ARG A 235 6.03 -9.96 -5.17
C ARG A 235 5.13 -10.79 -4.27
N LEU A 236 4.22 -10.14 -3.56
CA LEU A 236 3.24 -10.83 -2.72
C LEU A 236 2.28 -11.66 -3.59
N LEU A 237 2.00 -12.89 -3.16
CA LEU A 237 1.07 -13.80 -3.85
C LEU A 237 -0.34 -13.65 -3.25
N GLU A 238 -0.91 -12.46 -3.41
CA GLU A 238 -2.20 -12.06 -2.85
C GLU A 238 -3.19 -11.64 -3.93
N PRO A 239 -4.50 -11.74 -3.70
CA PRO A 239 -5.50 -11.24 -4.63
C PRO A 239 -5.27 -9.78 -4.97
N GLY A 240 -5.25 -9.47 -6.27
CA GLY A 240 -5.08 -8.13 -6.79
C GLY A 240 -3.63 -7.65 -6.92
N VAL A 241 -2.63 -8.43 -6.53
CA VAL A 241 -1.22 -8.11 -6.78
C VAL A 241 -0.85 -8.55 -8.20
N GLY A 242 -0.47 -7.60 -9.04
CA GLY A 242 -0.07 -7.81 -10.42
C GLY A 242 1.37 -8.33 -10.55
N GLU A 243 1.74 -8.77 -11.74
CA GLU A 243 3.08 -9.31 -12.01
C GLU A 243 4.20 -8.28 -11.83
N LYS A 244 3.90 -7.00 -12.03
CA LYS A 244 4.85 -5.89 -11.88
C LYS A 244 4.81 -5.19 -10.52
N ASP A 245 3.95 -5.66 -9.61
CA ASP A 245 3.81 -5.05 -8.28
C ASP A 245 4.92 -5.58 -7.35
N HIS A 246 6.07 -4.96 -7.45
CA HIS A 246 7.22 -5.29 -6.64
C HIS A 246 7.09 -4.66 -5.24
N SER A 247 7.58 -5.37 -4.24
CA SER A 247 7.59 -4.94 -2.84
C SER A 247 9.00 -5.05 -2.27
N ILE A 248 9.45 -3.99 -1.60
CA ILE A 248 10.72 -3.95 -0.90
C ILE A 248 10.46 -3.49 0.52
N PHE A 249 10.60 -4.41 1.45
CA PHE A 249 10.50 -4.17 2.89
C PHE A 249 11.90 -4.24 3.45
N PHE A 250 12.36 -3.23 4.20
CA PHE A 250 13.75 -3.19 4.67
C PHE A 250 13.85 -2.63 6.10
N ARG A 251 14.92 -3.00 6.76
CA ARG A 251 15.42 -2.38 8.00
C ARG A 251 16.82 -1.87 7.75
N ASP A 252 17.19 -0.85 8.50
CA ASP A 252 18.52 -0.28 8.50
C ASP A 252 18.89 0.16 9.93
N GLN A 253 20.07 0.69 10.15
CA GLN A 253 20.52 1.07 11.47
C GLN A 253 19.83 2.32 12.07
N THR A 254 18.90 2.96 11.33
CA THR A 254 18.05 4.02 11.89
C THR A 254 16.81 3.45 12.58
N CYS A 255 16.46 2.18 12.33
CA CYS A 255 15.25 1.57 12.87
C CYS A 255 15.27 1.46 14.38
N GLY A 256 14.22 1.94 15.05
CA GLY A 256 14.09 1.97 16.50
C GLY A 256 14.87 3.09 17.20
N VAL A 257 15.58 3.92 16.43
CA VAL A 257 16.30 5.11 16.93
C VAL A 257 15.72 6.39 16.33
N GLU A 258 15.63 6.46 15.03
CA GLU A 258 15.16 7.65 14.27
C GLU A 258 14.02 7.31 13.32
N SER A 259 13.96 6.07 12.84
CA SER A 259 12.88 5.58 11.99
C SER A 259 12.13 4.44 12.68
N TYR A 260 10.97 4.11 12.12
CA TYR A 260 10.06 3.12 12.71
C TYR A 260 10.73 1.78 13.01
N ALA A 261 10.57 1.29 14.22
CA ALA A 261 11.28 0.13 14.73
C ALA A 261 11.07 -1.16 13.92
N MET A 262 9.88 -1.36 13.36
CA MET A 262 9.57 -2.55 12.53
C MET A 262 10.11 -2.47 11.12
N GLY A 263 10.72 -1.33 10.71
CA GLY A 263 11.26 -1.11 9.38
C GLY A 263 10.34 -0.28 8.48
N ARG A 264 10.81 -0.02 7.27
CA ARG A 264 10.17 0.84 6.27
C ARG A 264 10.03 0.12 4.93
N TYR A 265 9.22 0.71 4.06
CA TYR A 265 9.02 0.24 2.71
C TYR A 265 9.57 1.24 1.71
N VAL A 266 10.02 0.76 0.57
CA VAL A 266 10.43 1.59 -0.56
C VAL A 266 9.99 0.93 -1.86
N GLU A 267 9.61 1.73 -2.84
CA GLU A 267 9.27 1.26 -4.18
C GLU A 267 10.44 1.53 -5.13
N ALA A 268 10.62 0.66 -6.11
CA ALA A 268 11.55 0.88 -7.20
C ALA A 268 10.75 1.13 -8.48
N GLU A 269 11.04 2.25 -9.17
CA GLU A 269 10.36 2.63 -10.40
C GLU A 269 11.14 2.17 -11.63
N GLU A 270 10.51 1.35 -12.47
CA GLU A 270 11.08 0.92 -13.75
C GLU A 270 11.15 2.11 -14.73
N ARG A 271 12.32 2.33 -15.29
CA ARG A 271 12.58 3.33 -16.35
C ARG A 271 12.40 2.71 -17.73
N PRO A 272 12.21 3.54 -18.78
CA PRO A 272 12.12 3.05 -20.16
C PRO A 272 13.36 2.29 -20.64
N ASP A 273 14.55 2.54 -20.06
CA ASP A 273 15.80 1.87 -20.37
C ASP A 273 15.99 0.53 -19.63
N GLY A 274 14.98 0.08 -18.86
CA GLY A 274 15.00 -1.17 -18.10
C GLY A 274 15.76 -1.08 -16.77
N LEU A 275 16.34 0.06 -16.43
CA LEU A 275 16.89 0.32 -15.11
C LEU A 275 15.77 0.71 -14.14
N PHE A 276 16.07 0.65 -12.86
CA PHE A 276 15.14 1.04 -11.78
C PHE A 276 15.70 2.20 -10.97
N VAL A 277 14.81 3.13 -10.61
CA VAL A 277 15.09 4.15 -9.62
C VAL A 277 14.69 3.61 -8.25
N LEU A 278 15.66 3.37 -7.39
CA LEU A 278 15.49 3.06 -5.98
C LEU A 278 15.81 4.31 -5.18
N ASP A 279 14.79 5.01 -4.68
CA ASP A 279 14.93 6.30 -4.01
C ASP A 279 14.48 6.20 -2.55
N PHE A 280 15.43 6.09 -1.63
CA PHE A 280 15.14 6.02 -0.19
C PHE A 280 14.58 7.32 0.39
N ASN A 281 14.72 8.46 -0.29
CA ASN A 281 14.03 9.69 0.12
C ASN A 281 12.49 9.55 0.08
N ARG A 282 12.01 8.52 -0.61
CA ARG A 282 10.60 8.11 -0.70
C ARG A 282 10.27 6.91 0.19
N ALA A 283 11.21 6.45 1.02
CA ALA A 283 10.93 5.38 1.97
C ALA A 283 9.87 5.84 3.00
N TYR A 284 8.92 4.96 3.31
CA TYR A 284 7.76 5.28 4.11
C TYR A 284 7.45 4.22 5.18
N ASN A 285 6.80 4.65 6.24
CA ASN A 285 6.35 3.78 7.31
C ASN A 285 5.13 2.95 6.86
N PRO A 286 5.08 1.65 7.23
CA PRO A 286 3.90 0.84 7.01
C PRO A 286 2.71 1.35 7.83
N ALA A 287 1.49 0.98 7.43
CA ALA A 287 0.26 1.39 8.09
C ALA A 287 0.20 1.00 9.58
N CYS A 288 0.91 -0.07 9.98
CA CYS A 288 0.99 -0.48 11.38
C CYS A 288 1.76 0.51 12.26
N ALA A 289 2.57 1.40 11.70
CA ALA A 289 3.16 2.52 12.43
C ALA A 289 2.12 3.55 12.90
N PHE A 290 0.92 3.52 12.34
CA PHE A 290 -0.18 4.43 12.66
C PHE A 290 -1.31 3.77 13.43
N SER A 291 -1.51 2.45 13.27
CA SER A 291 -2.61 1.74 13.91
C SER A 291 -2.34 0.24 13.96
N LEU A 292 -2.54 -0.39 15.14
CA LEU A 292 -2.43 -1.83 15.35
C LEU A 292 -3.45 -2.66 14.56
N HIS A 293 -4.42 -2.00 13.94
CA HIS A 293 -5.42 -2.65 13.09
C HIS A 293 -4.88 -3.12 11.73
N TYR A 294 -3.62 -2.78 11.39
CA TYR A 294 -3.02 -3.19 10.12
C TYR A 294 -2.17 -4.44 10.24
N ASN A 295 -2.20 -5.23 9.16
CA ASN A 295 -1.46 -6.48 9.03
C ASN A 295 -0.37 -6.28 7.98
N CYS A 296 0.77 -5.73 8.41
CA CYS A 296 1.85 -5.29 7.54
C CYS A 296 2.95 -6.35 7.41
N PRO A 297 3.51 -6.59 6.21
CA PRO A 297 4.70 -7.41 6.04
C PRO A 297 5.86 -6.89 6.89
N VAL A 298 6.52 -7.77 7.62
CA VAL A 298 7.75 -7.46 8.37
C VAL A 298 8.93 -7.67 7.42
N PRO A 299 9.89 -6.74 7.35
CA PRO A 299 11.08 -6.91 6.53
C PRO A 299 11.80 -8.23 6.85
N PRO A 300 12.09 -9.06 5.83
CA PRO A 300 12.84 -10.29 6.02
C PRO A 300 14.28 -9.98 6.43
N GLU A 301 14.93 -10.91 7.13
CA GLU A 301 16.30 -10.73 7.65
C GLU A 301 17.29 -10.38 6.53
N GLU A 302 17.13 -10.95 5.35
CA GLU A 302 17.97 -10.66 4.18
C GLU A 302 17.90 -9.21 3.69
N ASN A 303 16.90 -8.44 4.15
CA ASN A 303 16.72 -7.02 3.88
C ASN A 303 17.07 -6.13 5.10
N HIS A 304 17.82 -6.66 6.07
CA HIS A 304 18.39 -5.86 7.14
C HIS A 304 19.74 -5.29 6.67
N LEU A 305 19.73 -4.01 6.33
CA LEU A 305 20.94 -3.31 5.85
C LEU A 305 21.90 -3.02 7.01
N PRO A 306 23.20 -3.35 6.88
CA PRO A 306 24.19 -3.12 7.93
C PRO A 306 24.71 -1.67 7.94
N VAL A 307 23.90 -0.71 7.55
CA VAL A 307 24.23 0.70 7.38
C VAL A 307 23.02 1.56 7.73
N ARG A 308 23.26 2.82 8.11
CA ARG A 308 22.20 3.82 8.28
C ARG A 308 21.74 4.33 6.93
N ILE A 309 20.42 4.44 6.75
CA ILE A 309 19.77 5.10 5.60
C ILE A 309 18.93 6.28 6.13
N PRO A 310 19.56 7.44 6.45
CA PRO A 310 18.86 8.62 6.97
C PRO A 310 18.14 9.36 5.82
N ALA A 311 17.18 8.71 5.20
CA ALA A 311 16.38 9.22 4.10
C ALA A 311 14.94 8.70 4.24
N GLY A 312 13.95 9.46 3.75
CA GLY A 312 12.53 9.10 3.81
C GLY A 312 11.87 9.47 5.15
N GLU A 313 10.85 8.71 5.53
CA GLU A 313 10.08 8.95 6.77
C GLU A 313 10.86 8.54 8.01
N MET A 314 10.79 9.37 9.03
CA MET A 314 11.22 9.09 10.38
C MET A 314 10.11 8.37 11.16
N ASP A 315 10.36 7.97 12.41
CA ASP A 315 9.34 7.39 13.25
C ASP A 315 8.16 8.37 13.47
N ALA A 316 6.95 7.87 13.30
CA ALA A 316 5.72 8.63 13.46
C ALA A 316 5.30 8.80 14.93
N HIS A 317 5.83 7.99 15.85
CA HIS A 317 5.51 7.97 17.29
C HIS A 317 4.00 7.89 17.62
N TYR A 318 3.23 7.23 16.75
CA TYR A 318 1.78 7.03 16.98
C TYR A 318 1.46 5.74 17.72
N ILE A 319 2.42 4.84 17.81
CA ILE A 319 2.31 3.53 18.49
C ILE A 319 3.60 3.31 19.27
N GLU A 320 3.45 3.08 20.55
CA GLU A 320 4.52 2.58 21.42
C GLU A 320 4.69 1.08 21.18
N HIS A 321 5.93 0.61 21.02
CA HIS A 321 6.30 -0.79 20.80
C HIS A 321 7.15 -1.31 21.94
#